data_cda7629f2035e92b704e1f413a77e583
#
_entry.id   cda7629f2035e92b704e1f413a77e583
#
_cell.length_a   1.000
_cell.length_b   1.000
_cell.length_c   1.000
_cell.angle_alpha   90.00
_cell.angle_beta   90.00
_cell.angle_gamma   90.00
#
_symmetry.space_group_name_H-M   'P 1'
#
loop_
_entity.id
_entity.type
_entity.pdbx_description
1 polymer ?
#
loop_
_entity_poly.entity_id
_entity_poly.type
_entity_poly.pdbx_seq_one_letter_code
_entity_poly.pdbx_strand_id
1 'polypeptide(L)'
;MTNLFIRKVNAMELTVLGRCGPFPAPGEACSGYLLKCGGKNIMLDFGRGVFSRLYGLLPRLDVDAVVLSHLHSDHMADMLIFRYALEQLSARSLCRQPPVPVIAPAEPREEYRLLSSSGVFDMTAIKDGAKLRYEGIMFTFHRMTHPVESYAISVEYGGKRLLYTGDTGMRHDMVDIASGADMLLADVCYLNEELGMRPIAAHLSAAQAGNLAAAANVDMLLCSHLWGGRTDHSELMRQVRAAFPKAVLAEEFKSYPI
;
A
#
# COMPACT_ATOMS: atom_id res chain seq x y z
N MET A 1 -0.23 -10.51 34.25
CA MET A 1 0.05 -11.27 33.01
C MET A 1 -1.01 -11.15 31.92
N THR A 2 -2.22 -10.70 32.22
CA THR A 2 -3.38 -10.59 31.28
C THR A 2 -3.24 -9.46 30.24
N ASN A 3 -2.51 -8.38 30.56
CA ASN A 3 -2.38 -7.22 29.66
C ASN A 3 -1.43 -7.40 28.45
N LEU A 4 -0.52 -8.38 28.48
CA LEU A 4 0.42 -8.62 27.39
C LEU A 4 -0.21 -9.43 26.25
N PHE A 5 -1.14 -10.33 26.57
CA PHE A 5 -1.88 -11.13 25.58
C PHE A 5 -2.92 -10.29 24.82
N ILE A 6 -3.61 -9.38 25.50
CA ILE A 6 -4.62 -8.52 24.87
C ILE A 6 -3.96 -7.49 23.93
N ARG A 7 -2.76 -6.97 24.26
CA ARG A 7 -2.01 -6.07 23.36
C ARG A 7 -1.55 -6.71 22.05
N LYS A 8 -1.27 -8.03 22.02
CA LYS A 8 -0.89 -8.73 20.79
C LYS A 8 -2.06 -8.99 19.83
N VAL A 9 -3.28 -9.07 20.33
CA VAL A 9 -4.48 -9.36 19.52
C VAL A 9 -4.98 -8.13 18.74
N ASN A 10 -4.69 -6.92 19.23
CA ASN A 10 -5.13 -5.66 18.62
C ASN A 10 -4.00 -4.87 17.91
N ALA A 11 -2.86 -5.50 17.65
CA ALA A 11 -1.75 -4.83 17.01
C ALA A 11 -1.94 -4.81 15.48
N MET A 12 -1.64 -3.66 14.88
CA MET A 12 -1.40 -3.52 13.45
C MET A 12 0.10 -3.30 13.23
N GLU A 13 0.67 -4.00 12.23
CA GLU A 13 2.07 -3.87 11.85
C GLU A 13 2.20 -3.89 10.33
N LEU A 14 2.88 -2.89 9.78
CA LEU A 14 3.14 -2.77 8.35
C LEU A 14 4.60 -3.12 8.06
N THR A 15 4.84 -4.14 7.23
CA THR A 15 6.17 -4.48 6.71
C THR A 15 6.27 -4.03 5.26
N VAL A 16 7.29 -3.24 4.95
CA VAL A 16 7.56 -2.76 3.59
C VAL A 16 8.27 -3.85 2.80
N LEU A 17 7.64 -4.35 1.73
CA LEU A 17 8.26 -5.31 0.81
C LEU A 17 8.84 -4.62 -0.43
N GLY A 18 8.30 -3.47 -0.80
CA GLY A 18 8.78 -2.65 -1.88
C GLY A 18 8.26 -1.23 -1.74
N ARG A 19 9.03 -0.27 -2.20
CA ARG A 19 8.83 1.17 -1.95
C ARG A 19 9.00 2.05 -3.18
N CYS A 20 9.36 1.49 -4.33
CA CYS A 20 9.66 2.25 -5.53
C CYS A 20 8.45 2.38 -6.46
N GLY A 21 8.40 3.48 -7.23
CA GLY A 21 7.48 3.74 -8.34
C GLY A 21 8.08 4.73 -9.33
N PRO A 22 7.70 4.66 -10.60
CA PRO A 22 6.92 3.64 -11.31
C PRO A 22 7.72 2.39 -11.73
N PHE A 23 8.98 2.30 -11.34
CA PHE A 23 9.85 1.13 -11.57
C PHE A 23 10.83 1.01 -10.40
N PRO A 24 11.33 -0.21 -10.10
CA PRO A 24 12.24 -0.38 -8.97
C PRO A 24 13.65 0.05 -9.33
N ALA A 25 14.39 0.60 -8.36
CA ALA A 25 15.83 0.72 -8.45
C ALA A 25 16.49 -0.68 -8.47
N PRO A 26 17.74 -0.81 -8.93
CA PRO A 26 18.46 -2.08 -8.88
C PRO A 26 18.50 -2.67 -7.47
N GLY A 27 17.98 -3.89 -7.31
CA GLY A 27 17.89 -4.59 -6.01
C GLY A 27 16.68 -4.23 -5.16
N GLU A 28 15.89 -3.23 -5.54
CA GLU A 28 14.67 -2.83 -4.84
C GLU A 28 13.40 -3.41 -5.51
N ALA A 29 12.23 -3.19 -4.91
CA ALA A 29 10.94 -3.58 -5.45
C ALA A 29 9.98 -2.39 -5.54
N CYS A 30 8.99 -2.52 -6.43
CA CYS A 30 7.86 -1.60 -6.53
C CYS A 30 6.92 -1.74 -5.32
N SER A 31 5.89 -0.87 -5.26
CA SER A 31 4.98 -0.78 -4.12
C SER A 31 4.38 -2.11 -3.71
N GLY A 32 4.55 -2.46 -2.45
CA GLY A 32 3.94 -3.64 -1.84
C GLY A 32 4.22 -3.72 -0.35
N TYR A 33 3.15 -3.89 0.43
CA TYR A 33 3.23 -3.80 1.88
C TYR A 33 2.45 -4.95 2.51
N LEU A 34 3.07 -5.68 3.44
CA LEU A 34 2.41 -6.70 4.23
C LEU A 34 1.88 -6.08 5.52
N LEU A 35 0.57 -5.95 5.63
CA LEU A 35 -0.12 -5.52 6.83
C LEU A 35 -0.54 -6.75 7.63
N LYS A 36 0.02 -6.92 8.82
CA LYS A 36 -0.44 -7.86 9.82
C LYS A 36 -1.45 -7.18 10.74
N CYS A 37 -2.69 -7.66 10.73
CA CYS A 37 -3.80 -7.00 11.39
C CYS A 37 -4.84 -8.05 11.81
N GLY A 38 -5.22 -8.07 13.08
CA GLY A 38 -6.22 -9.02 13.58
C GLY A 38 -5.88 -10.51 13.36
N GLY A 39 -4.60 -10.85 13.35
CA GLY A 39 -4.14 -12.20 13.03
C GLY A 39 -4.18 -12.57 11.55
N LYS A 40 -4.44 -11.59 10.68
CA LYS A 40 -4.50 -11.73 9.21
C LYS A 40 -3.28 -11.14 8.55
N ASN A 41 -2.87 -11.73 7.43
CA ASN A 41 -1.84 -11.24 6.53
C ASN A 41 -2.51 -10.61 5.30
N ILE A 42 -2.49 -9.29 5.21
CA ILE A 42 -3.13 -8.52 4.13
C ILE A 42 -2.04 -7.85 3.32
N MET A 43 -2.07 -8.02 2.01
CA MET A 43 -1.20 -7.26 1.12
C MET A 43 -1.89 -5.98 0.68
N LEU A 44 -1.20 -4.86 0.81
CA LEU A 44 -1.54 -3.59 0.18
C LEU A 44 -0.60 -3.40 -1.00
N ASP A 45 -1.13 -3.45 -2.20
CA ASP A 45 -0.42 -3.54 -3.48
C ASP A 45 0.53 -4.75 -3.60
N PHE A 46 0.89 -5.07 -4.86
CA PHE A 46 1.65 -6.25 -5.18
C PHE A 46 2.52 -6.01 -6.43
N GLY A 47 3.33 -4.96 -6.36
CA GLY A 47 4.18 -4.51 -7.45
C GLY A 47 5.35 -5.45 -7.74
N ARG A 48 6.11 -5.12 -8.79
CA ARG A 48 7.22 -5.95 -9.26
C ARG A 48 8.29 -6.15 -8.18
N GLY A 49 8.69 -7.38 -7.93
CA GLY A 49 9.69 -7.79 -6.95
C GLY A 49 9.12 -8.16 -5.58
N VAL A 50 7.84 -7.85 -5.33
CA VAL A 50 7.16 -8.09 -4.06
C VAL A 50 6.94 -9.57 -3.79
N PHE A 51 6.59 -10.37 -4.81
CA PHE A 51 6.30 -11.79 -4.64
C PHE A 51 7.46 -12.57 -4.02
N SER A 52 8.67 -12.41 -4.55
CA SER A 52 9.84 -13.15 -4.04
C SER A 52 10.16 -12.81 -2.59
N ARG A 53 9.92 -11.57 -2.20
CA ARG A 53 10.13 -11.07 -0.83
C ARG A 53 9.06 -11.58 0.12
N LEU A 54 7.80 -11.53 -0.30
CA LEU A 54 6.68 -12.12 0.43
C LEU A 54 6.88 -13.62 0.65
N TYR A 55 7.28 -14.35 -0.40
CA TYR A 55 7.52 -15.79 -0.32
C TYR A 55 8.62 -16.14 0.69
N GLY A 56 9.65 -15.30 0.83
CA GLY A 56 10.67 -15.43 1.87
C GLY A 56 10.12 -15.26 3.30
N LEU A 57 9.10 -14.41 3.49
CA LEU A 57 8.48 -14.17 4.80
C LEU A 57 7.31 -15.13 5.10
N LEU A 58 6.55 -15.52 4.09
CA LEU A 58 5.38 -16.39 4.16
C LEU A 58 5.53 -17.56 3.19
N PRO A 59 6.36 -18.58 3.49
CA PRO A 59 6.64 -19.69 2.56
C PRO A 59 5.42 -20.52 2.17
N ARG A 60 4.35 -20.49 2.97
CA ARG A 60 3.07 -21.14 2.64
C ARG A 60 2.10 -20.22 1.91
N LEU A 61 2.51 -19.00 1.58
CA LEU A 61 1.67 -17.97 0.96
C LEU A 61 0.34 -17.77 1.71
N ASP A 62 0.39 -17.77 3.05
CA ASP A 62 -0.78 -17.58 3.91
C ASP A 62 -1.22 -16.11 3.90
N VAL A 63 -1.60 -15.62 2.70
CA VAL A 63 -2.14 -14.28 2.45
C VAL A 63 -3.67 -14.36 2.58
N ASP A 64 -4.24 -13.60 3.51
CA ASP A 64 -5.68 -13.62 3.77
C ASP A 64 -6.47 -12.78 2.77
N ALA A 65 -5.93 -11.66 2.33
CA ALA A 65 -6.49 -10.81 1.28
C ALA A 65 -5.41 -9.96 0.61
N VAL A 66 -5.69 -9.52 -0.61
CA VAL A 66 -4.91 -8.49 -1.31
C VAL A 66 -5.82 -7.30 -1.59
N VAL A 67 -5.36 -6.09 -1.31
CA VAL A 67 -6.05 -4.85 -1.61
C VAL A 67 -5.15 -4.01 -2.53
N LEU A 68 -5.58 -3.81 -3.76
CA LEU A 68 -4.84 -3.02 -4.74
C LEU A 68 -5.39 -1.60 -4.78
N SER A 69 -4.51 -0.61 -4.63
CA SER A 69 -4.87 0.81 -4.73
C SER A 69 -5.31 1.17 -6.15
N HIS A 70 -4.60 0.65 -7.13
CA HIS A 70 -4.88 0.78 -8.56
C HIS A 70 -4.16 -0.30 -9.37
N LEU A 71 -4.37 -0.31 -10.70
CA LEU A 71 -3.91 -1.39 -11.55
C LEU A 71 -2.75 -1.02 -12.48
N HIS A 72 -1.90 -0.03 -12.14
CA HIS A 72 -0.62 0.13 -12.81
C HIS A 72 0.32 -1.04 -12.48
N SER A 73 1.23 -1.35 -13.41
CA SER A 73 2.11 -2.51 -13.31
C SER A 73 3.00 -2.51 -12.07
N ASP A 74 3.44 -1.35 -11.61
CA ASP A 74 4.26 -1.20 -10.41
C ASP A 74 3.49 -1.41 -9.10
N HIS A 75 2.16 -1.61 -9.19
CA HIS A 75 1.30 -1.95 -8.05
C HIS A 75 0.68 -3.35 -8.15
N MET A 76 0.71 -4.00 -9.34
CA MET A 76 0.02 -5.28 -9.50
C MET A 76 0.81 -6.35 -10.29
N ALA A 77 1.98 -6.06 -10.86
CA ALA A 77 2.63 -6.98 -11.79
C ALA A 77 2.91 -8.37 -11.20
N ASP A 78 3.34 -8.44 -9.94
CA ASP A 78 3.63 -9.73 -9.29
C ASP A 78 2.39 -10.52 -8.89
N MET A 79 1.17 -9.95 -9.03
CA MET A 79 -0.08 -10.73 -8.90
C MET A 79 -0.13 -11.89 -9.90
N LEU A 80 0.45 -11.73 -11.08
CA LEU A 80 0.46 -12.79 -12.09
C LEU A 80 1.32 -13.98 -11.66
N ILE A 81 2.50 -13.72 -11.10
CA ILE A 81 3.36 -14.79 -10.61
C ILE A 81 2.82 -15.36 -9.28
N PHE A 82 2.20 -14.55 -8.43
CA PHE A 82 1.52 -15.00 -7.22
C PHE A 82 0.38 -15.96 -7.55
N ARG A 83 -0.46 -15.65 -8.55
CA ARG A 83 -1.51 -16.53 -9.07
C ARG A 83 -0.92 -17.88 -9.50
N TYR A 84 0.11 -17.86 -10.35
CA TYR A 84 0.74 -19.07 -10.85
C TYR A 84 1.36 -19.91 -9.72
N ALA A 85 1.99 -19.27 -8.74
CA ALA A 85 2.54 -19.93 -7.58
C ALA A 85 1.44 -20.62 -6.73
N LEU A 86 0.31 -19.94 -6.50
CA LEU A 86 -0.84 -20.52 -5.80
C LEU A 86 -1.37 -21.76 -6.54
N GLU A 87 -1.53 -21.70 -7.87
CA GLU A 87 -1.94 -22.84 -8.69
C GLU A 87 -0.99 -24.05 -8.51
N GLN A 88 0.32 -23.81 -8.60
CA GLN A 88 1.32 -24.87 -8.52
C GLN A 88 1.48 -25.44 -7.12
N LEU A 89 1.41 -24.61 -6.07
CA LEU A 89 1.62 -25.02 -4.69
C LEU A 89 0.36 -25.62 -4.08
N SER A 90 -0.83 -25.10 -4.41
CA SER A 90 -2.10 -25.65 -3.92
C SER A 90 -2.36 -27.07 -4.43
N ALA A 91 -2.01 -27.36 -5.69
CA ALA A 91 -2.09 -28.70 -6.26
C ALA A 91 -1.23 -29.74 -5.48
N ARG A 92 -0.25 -29.26 -4.70
CA ARG A 92 0.64 -30.07 -3.87
C ARG A 92 0.34 -29.94 -2.37
N SER A 93 -0.70 -29.21 -1.98
CA SER A 93 -1.05 -28.88 -0.59
C SER A 93 0.08 -28.17 0.19
N LEU A 94 0.91 -27.41 -0.52
CA LEU A 94 2.06 -26.70 0.04
C LEU A 94 1.78 -25.25 0.40
N CYS A 95 0.62 -24.71 0.02
CA CYS A 95 0.21 -23.35 0.36
C CYS A 95 -1.27 -23.28 0.79
N ARG A 96 -1.73 -22.08 1.14
CA ARG A 96 -3.16 -21.79 1.32
C ARG A 96 -3.93 -22.18 0.06
N GLN A 97 -5.11 -22.77 0.25
CA GLN A 97 -5.99 -23.09 -0.87
C GLN A 97 -6.72 -21.84 -1.38
N PRO A 98 -6.77 -21.62 -2.71
CA PRO A 98 -7.56 -20.56 -3.31
C PRO A 98 -9.08 -20.82 -3.14
N PRO A 99 -9.96 -19.83 -3.38
CA PRO A 99 -9.58 -18.49 -3.87
C PRO A 99 -9.03 -17.58 -2.77
N VAL A 100 -8.13 -16.67 -3.16
CA VAL A 100 -7.67 -15.57 -2.31
C VAL A 100 -8.51 -14.34 -2.61
N PRO A 101 -9.13 -13.68 -1.61
CA PRO A 101 -9.87 -12.43 -1.80
C PRO A 101 -8.94 -11.34 -2.33
N VAL A 102 -9.37 -10.66 -3.41
CA VAL A 102 -8.66 -9.51 -4.01
C VAL A 102 -9.65 -8.36 -4.18
N ILE A 103 -9.38 -7.25 -3.51
CA ILE A 103 -10.16 -6.02 -3.57
C ILE A 103 -9.37 -5.04 -4.46
N ALA A 104 -9.95 -4.59 -5.58
CA ALA A 104 -9.24 -3.80 -6.58
C ALA A 104 -10.21 -2.87 -7.34
N PRO A 105 -9.72 -1.75 -7.93
CA PRO A 105 -10.50 -1.00 -8.91
C PRO A 105 -10.93 -1.87 -10.08
N ALA A 106 -12.10 -1.56 -10.68
CA ALA A 106 -12.60 -2.30 -11.85
C ALA A 106 -11.98 -1.81 -13.18
N GLU A 107 -11.29 -0.68 -13.13
CA GLU A 107 -10.59 -0.07 -14.25
C GLU A 107 -9.09 0.08 -13.97
N PRO A 108 -8.20 -0.09 -14.97
CA PRO A 108 -8.51 -0.47 -16.35
C PRO A 108 -9.05 -1.92 -16.46
N ARG A 109 -10.01 -2.11 -17.36
CA ARG A 109 -10.74 -3.40 -17.49
C ARG A 109 -9.86 -4.58 -17.89
N GLU A 110 -8.83 -4.33 -18.69
CA GLU A 110 -7.96 -5.40 -19.18
C GLU A 110 -7.18 -6.02 -18.02
N GLU A 111 -6.59 -5.20 -17.16
CA GLU A 111 -5.86 -5.63 -15.97
C GLU A 111 -6.80 -6.32 -14.97
N TYR A 112 -8.00 -5.77 -14.73
CA TYR A 112 -8.98 -6.40 -13.87
C TYR A 112 -9.40 -7.78 -14.38
N ARG A 113 -9.69 -7.91 -15.68
CA ARG A 113 -10.03 -9.19 -16.32
C ARG A 113 -8.88 -10.18 -16.27
N LEU A 114 -7.65 -9.71 -16.43
CA LEU A 114 -6.46 -10.55 -16.32
C LEU A 114 -6.34 -11.19 -14.94
N LEU A 115 -6.65 -10.46 -13.88
CA LEU A 115 -6.66 -11.00 -12.51
C LEU A 115 -7.82 -11.96 -12.26
N SER A 116 -9.02 -11.66 -12.78
CA SER A 116 -10.24 -12.45 -12.53
C SER A 116 -10.34 -13.75 -13.33
N SER A 117 -9.45 -13.99 -14.30
CA SER A 117 -9.64 -15.01 -15.33
C SER A 117 -9.43 -16.47 -14.88
N SER A 118 -8.82 -16.73 -13.72
CA SER A 118 -8.38 -18.08 -13.33
C SER A 118 -9.16 -18.73 -12.17
N GLY A 119 -10.04 -17.99 -11.49
CA GLY A 119 -10.72 -18.47 -10.27
C GLY A 119 -9.80 -18.64 -9.04
N VAL A 120 -8.51 -18.29 -9.17
CA VAL A 120 -7.56 -18.29 -8.04
C VAL A 120 -7.79 -17.10 -7.12
N PHE A 121 -8.28 -16.00 -7.69
CA PHE A 121 -8.65 -14.80 -6.95
C PHE A 121 -10.17 -14.62 -6.93
N ASP A 122 -10.70 -14.28 -5.75
CA ASP A 122 -12.07 -13.85 -5.57
C ASP A 122 -12.11 -12.33 -5.60
N MET A 123 -12.50 -11.78 -6.76
CA MET A 123 -12.37 -10.38 -7.08
C MET A 123 -13.55 -9.55 -6.58
N THR A 124 -13.29 -8.51 -5.79
CA THR A 124 -14.26 -7.50 -5.37
C THR A 124 -13.87 -6.13 -5.92
N ALA A 125 -14.77 -5.51 -6.69
CA ALA A 125 -14.52 -4.19 -7.26
C ALA A 125 -14.72 -3.07 -6.24
N ILE A 126 -13.75 -2.15 -6.16
CA ILE A 126 -13.80 -0.95 -5.31
C ILE A 126 -14.71 0.10 -5.96
N LYS A 127 -15.38 0.90 -5.12
CA LYS A 127 -16.07 2.14 -5.49
C LYS A 127 -15.73 3.24 -4.49
N ASP A 128 -15.80 4.48 -4.94
CA ASP A 128 -15.56 5.64 -4.08
C ASP A 128 -16.52 5.66 -2.89
N GLY A 129 -15.97 5.95 -1.71
CA GLY A 129 -16.69 5.94 -0.44
C GLY A 129 -17.11 4.55 0.05
N ALA A 130 -16.80 3.48 -0.67
CA ALA A 130 -17.17 2.13 -0.25
C ALA A 130 -16.48 1.76 1.07
N LYS A 131 -17.25 1.06 1.92
CA LYS A 131 -16.75 0.46 3.17
C LYS A 131 -16.90 -1.04 3.09
N LEU A 132 -15.83 -1.74 3.38
CA LEU A 132 -15.79 -3.20 3.40
C LEU A 132 -15.27 -3.68 4.75
N ARG A 133 -16.04 -4.56 5.39
CA ARG A 133 -15.59 -5.24 6.61
C ARG A 133 -15.11 -6.65 6.27
N TYR A 134 -13.87 -6.92 6.59
CA TYR A 134 -13.26 -8.25 6.43
C TYR A 134 -12.66 -8.72 7.77
N GLU A 135 -13.19 -9.79 8.35
CA GLU A 135 -12.66 -10.39 9.60
C GLU A 135 -12.46 -9.38 10.75
N GLY A 136 -13.37 -8.43 10.89
CA GLY A 136 -13.31 -7.37 11.90
C GLY A 136 -12.46 -6.15 11.53
N ILE A 137 -11.73 -6.21 10.43
CA ILE A 137 -10.96 -5.09 9.87
C ILE A 137 -11.89 -4.27 8.98
N MET A 138 -11.88 -2.94 9.13
CA MET A 138 -12.67 -2.03 8.31
C MET A 138 -11.77 -1.38 7.25
N PHE A 139 -12.13 -1.53 5.98
CA PHE A 139 -11.54 -0.81 4.86
C PHE A 139 -12.49 0.28 4.40
N THR A 140 -11.96 1.48 4.13
CA THR A 140 -12.68 2.56 3.47
C THR A 140 -11.84 3.05 2.29
N PHE A 141 -12.47 3.26 1.15
CA PHE A 141 -11.80 3.61 -0.10
C PHE A 141 -12.19 5.02 -0.53
N HIS A 142 -11.19 5.85 -0.85
CA HIS A 142 -11.38 7.22 -1.29
C HIS A 142 -10.75 7.40 -2.66
N ARG A 143 -11.56 7.80 -3.66
CA ARG A 143 -11.06 8.06 -5.02
C ARG A 143 -9.98 9.12 -4.99
N MET A 144 -8.87 8.87 -5.67
CA MET A 144 -7.72 9.77 -5.73
C MET A 144 -7.53 10.40 -7.11
N THR A 145 -6.65 11.39 -7.21
CA THR A 145 -6.32 12.08 -8.46
C THR A 145 -5.14 11.38 -9.12
N HIS A 146 -5.44 10.52 -10.09
CA HIS A 146 -4.45 9.75 -10.83
C HIS A 146 -4.96 9.48 -12.25
N PRO A 147 -4.09 9.22 -13.27
CA PRO A 147 -4.53 8.97 -14.65
C PRO A 147 -5.45 7.76 -14.82
N VAL A 148 -5.28 6.73 -13.98
CA VAL A 148 -6.19 5.59 -13.90
C VAL A 148 -6.99 5.63 -12.61
N GLU A 149 -7.95 4.72 -12.48
CA GLU A 149 -8.73 4.58 -11.27
C GLU A 149 -7.85 4.18 -10.08
N SER A 150 -7.62 5.10 -9.14
CA SER A 150 -6.79 4.92 -7.95
C SER A 150 -7.55 5.32 -6.68
N TYR A 151 -7.28 4.61 -5.59
CA TYR A 151 -7.92 4.82 -4.29
C TYR A 151 -6.91 4.88 -3.15
N ALA A 152 -7.10 5.85 -2.26
CA ALA A 152 -6.52 5.72 -0.93
C ALA A 152 -7.29 4.67 -0.13
N ILE A 153 -6.56 3.90 0.66
CA ILE A 153 -7.07 2.79 1.45
C ILE A 153 -6.89 3.13 2.92
N SER A 154 -8.01 3.40 3.61
CA SER A 154 -8.03 3.51 5.07
C SER A 154 -8.28 2.13 5.66
N VAL A 155 -7.45 1.70 6.60
CA VAL A 155 -7.59 0.43 7.32
C VAL A 155 -7.71 0.72 8.81
N GLU A 156 -8.80 0.26 9.41
CA GLU A 156 -9.08 0.47 10.84
C GLU A 156 -9.23 -0.86 11.56
N TYR A 157 -8.50 -1.04 12.66
CA TYR A 157 -8.59 -2.19 13.53
C TYR A 157 -8.06 -1.87 14.94
N GLY A 158 -8.75 -2.36 15.98
CA GLY A 158 -8.29 -2.23 17.36
C GLY A 158 -8.15 -0.78 17.85
N GLY A 159 -8.89 0.17 17.27
CA GLY A 159 -8.80 1.59 17.58
C GLY A 159 -7.62 2.31 16.91
N LYS A 160 -6.92 1.65 16.00
CA LYS A 160 -5.82 2.19 15.20
C LYS A 160 -6.23 2.35 13.75
N ARG A 161 -5.62 3.32 13.06
CA ARG A 161 -5.92 3.64 11.66
C ARG A 161 -4.65 3.86 10.85
N LEU A 162 -4.50 3.06 9.78
CA LEU A 162 -3.57 3.29 8.68
C LEU A 162 -4.31 3.98 7.53
N LEU A 163 -3.75 5.04 6.97
CA LEU A 163 -4.14 5.53 5.65
C LEU A 163 -2.98 5.32 4.67
N TYR A 164 -3.20 4.52 3.64
CA TYR A 164 -2.33 4.39 2.48
C TYR A 164 -2.90 5.22 1.33
N THR A 165 -2.15 6.17 0.80
CA THR A 165 -2.66 7.09 -0.23
C THR A 165 -2.89 6.42 -1.58
N GLY A 166 -2.22 5.28 -1.86
CA GLY A 166 -1.98 4.88 -3.24
C GLY A 166 -1.26 6.00 -3.99
N ASP A 167 -1.30 5.96 -5.31
CA ASP A 167 -0.76 7.03 -6.15
C ASP A 167 -1.76 8.16 -6.30
N THR A 168 -1.34 9.38 -6.03
CA THR A 168 -2.20 10.54 -6.11
C THR A 168 -1.46 11.87 -6.24
N GLY A 169 -1.98 12.77 -7.07
CA GLY A 169 -1.74 14.19 -6.92
C GLY A 169 -2.51 14.78 -5.72
N MET A 170 -2.13 15.99 -5.29
CA MET A 170 -2.77 16.66 -4.15
C MET A 170 -4.23 17.00 -4.45
N ARG A 171 -5.12 16.72 -3.50
CA ARG A 171 -6.55 17.05 -3.50
C ARG A 171 -6.89 17.96 -2.33
N HIS A 172 -7.97 18.73 -2.46
CA HIS A 172 -8.43 19.67 -1.42
C HIS A 172 -8.95 18.98 -0.16
N ASP A 173 -9.48 17.75 -0.28
CA ASP A 173 -10.09 16.97 0.80
C ASP A 173 -9.14 15.96 1.47
N MET A 174 -7.87 15.90 1.05
CA MET A 174 -6.91 14.92 1.59
C MET A 174 -6.64 15.12 3.09
N VAL A 175 -6.70 16.35 3.58
CA VAL A 175 -6.52 16.63 5.02
C VAL A 175 -7.63 15.97 5.83
N ASP A 176 -8.88 16.09 5.38
CA ASP A 176 -10.03 15.46 6.05
C ASP A 176 -9.94 13.93 5.98
N ILE A 177 -9.55 13.39 4.82
CA ILE A 177 -9.35 11.94 4.61
C ILE A 177 -8.24 11.40 5.53
N ALA A 178 -7.15 12.15 5.72
CA ALA A 178 -6.00 11.72 6.53
C ALA A 178 -6.18 12.00 8.04
N SER A 179 -7.09 12.90 8.42
CA SER A 179 -7.28 13.31 9.81
C SER A 179 -7.60 12.13 10.71
N GLY A 180 -6.85 12.01 11.80
CA GLY A 180 -6.99 10.92 12.78
C GLY A 180 -6.33 9.59 12.38
N ALA A 181 -5.49 9.56 11.35
CA ALA A 181 -4.67 8.40 11.05
C ALA A 181 -3.47 8.32 12.02
N ASP A 182 -3.25 7.16 12.61
CA ASP A 182 -2.03 6.89 13.39
C ASP A 182 -0.81 6.79 12.45
N MET A 183 -1.00 6.24 11.25
CA MET A 183 0.04 6.19 10.22
C MET A 183 -0.52 6.65 8.87
N LEU A 184 0.19 7.58 8.22
CA LEU A 184 0.02 7.94 6.83
C LEU A 184 1.16 7.31 6.02
N LEU A 185 0.86 6.28 5.22
CA LEU A 185 1.76 5.73 4.21
C LEU A 185 1.51 6.50 2.91
N ALA A 186 2.43 7.38 2.54
CA ALA A 186 2.21 8.32 1.46
C ALA A 186 3.10 8.06 0.24
N ASP A 187 2.51 8.25 -0.94
CA ASP A 187 3.21 8.47 -2.19
C ASP A 187 4.02 9.77 -2.09
N VAL A 188 5.35 9.70 -2.22
CA VAL A 188 6.26 10.86 -2.19
C VAL A 188 7.27 10.73 -3.33
N CYS A 189 6.77 10.83 -4.56
CA CYS A 189 7.57 10.60 -5.76
C CYS A 189 8.44 11.80 -6.14
N TYR A 190 7.94 13.03 -5.93
CA TYR A 190 8.56 14.24 -6.47
C TYR A 190 9.28 15.08 -5.43
N LEU A 191 10.43 15.64 -5.83
CA LEU A 191 10.95 16.86 -5.22
C LEU A 191 10.02 18.04 -5.53
N ASN A 192 10.06 19.09 -4.70
CA ASN A 192 9.15 20.24 -4.88
C ASN A 192 9.31 20.92 -6.24
N GLU A 193 10.55 21.04 -6.72
CA GLU A 193 10.91 21.63 -8.00
C GLU A 193 10.45 20.77 -9.20
N GLU A 194 10.24 19.47 -9.02
CA GLU A 194 9.79 18.55 -10.08
C GLU A 194 8.29 18.64 -10.34
N LEU A 195 7.50 19.17 -9.39
CA LEU A 195 6.04 19.20 -9.48
C LEU A 195 5.52 19.98 -10.68
N GLY A 196 6.15 21.10 -11.02
CA GLY A 196 5.77 21.93 -12.16
C GLY A 196 6.25 21.43 -13.53
N MET A 197 7.06 20.37 -13.57
CA MET A 197 7.63 19.82 -14.81
C MET A 197 6.72 18.80 -15.49
N ARG A 198 5.59 18.43 -14.88
CA ARG A 198 4.67 17.42 -15.36
C ARG A 198 3.32 18.02 -15.75
N PRO A 199 2.72 17.59 -16.88
CA PRO A 199 1.43 18.13 -17.31
C PRO A 199 0.27 17.75 -16.40
N ILE A 200 0.41 16.63 -15.65
CA ILE A 200 -0.55 16.16 -14.65
C ILE A 200 0.25 15.79 -13.39
N ALA A 201 -0.12 16.39 -12.27
CA ALA A 201 0.45 16.03 -10.97
C ALA A 201 -0.20 14.72 -10.49
N ALA A 202 0.37 13.60 -10.92
CA ALA A 202 -0.12 12.26 -10.59
C ALA A 202 0.39 11.75 -9.24
N HIS A 203 1.33 12.46 -8.61
CA HIS A 203 1.98 12.10 -7.35
C HIS A 203 2.19 13.33 -6.47
N LEU A 204 2.36 13.11 -5.17
CA LEU A 204 2.70 14.18 -4.23
C LEU A 204 4.17 14.60 -4.36
N SER A 205 4.42 15.88 -4.13
CA SER A 205 5.76 16.35 -3.82
C SER A 205 6.10 16.16 -2.33
N ALA A 206 7.38 16.25 -2.04
CA ALA A 206 7.89 16.18 -0.67
C ALA A 206 7.20 17.16 0.29
N ALA A 207 7.05 18.44 -0.13
CA ALA A 207 6.36 19.45 0.68
C ALA A 207 4.86 19.17 0.81
N GLN A 208 4.20 18.68 -0.25
CA GLN A 208 2.79 18.34 -0.19
C GLN A 208 2.54 17.21 0.82
N ALA A 209 3.34 16.15 0.80
CA ALA A 209 3.22 15.04 1.76
C ALA A 209 3.48 15.49 3.20
N GLY A 210 4.54 16.29 3.43
CA GLY A 210 4.85 16.84 4.75
C GLY A 210 3.77 17.77 5.28
N ASN A 211 3.26 18.68 4.46
CA ASN A 211 2.18 19.60 4.83
C ASN A 211 0.86 18.87 5.08
N LEU A 212 0.54 17.85 4.28
CA LEU A 212 -0.62 16.99 4.50
C LEU A 212 -0.56 16.31 5.86
N ALA A 213 0.57 15.68 6.18
CA ALA A 213 0.76 14.99 7.45
C ALA A 213 0.65 15.93 8.66
N ALA A 214 1.23 17.15 8.54
CA ALA A 214 1.14 18.18 9.58
C ALA A 214 -0.29 18.69 9.76
N ALA A 215 -0.98 19.03 8.67
CA ALA A 215 -2.35 19.54 8.72
C ALA A 215 -3.37 18.50 9.21
N ALA A 216 -3.18 17.22 8.84
CA ALA A 216 -4.02 16.11 9.30
C ALA A 216 -3.66 15.62 10.72
N ASN A 217 -2.58 16.14 11.30
CA ASN A 217 -2.08 15.77 12.64
C ASN A 217 -1.89 14.24 12.79
N VAL A 218 -1.25 13.61 11.81
CA VAL A 218 -0.96 12.18 11.89
C VAL A 218 0.19 11.89 12.87
N ASP A 219 0.21 10.71 13.48
CA ASP A 219 1.30 10.37 14.41
C ASP A 219 2.59 10.03 13.68
N MET A 220 2.50 9.35 12.53
CA MET A 220 3.63 8.94 11.69
C MET A 220 3.34 9.22 10.21
N LEU A 221 4.30 9.81 9.50
CA LEU A 221 4.35 9.83 8.04
C LEU A 221 5.44 8.88 7.55
N LEU A 222 5.05 7.84 6.83
CA LEU A 222 5.94 6.90 6.16
C LEU A 222 5.98 7.24 4.66
N CYS A 223 7.11 7.77 4.19
CA CYS A 223 7.30 8.17 2.80
C CYS A 223 7.70 6.97 1.94
N SER A 224 6.91 6.68 0.92
CA SER A 224 7.10 5.57 0.00
C SER A 224 6.82 5.98 -1.44
N HIS A 225 6.72 5.04 -2.37
CA HIS A 225 6.57 5.26 -3.81
C HIS A 225 7.66 6.18 -4.37
N LEU A 226 8.90 5.83 -4.06
CA LEU A 226 10.07 6.64 -4.38
C LEU A 226 10.47 6.45 -5.85
N TRP A 227 10.85 7.53 -6.52
CA TRP A 227 11.33 7.45 -7.89
C TRP A 227 12.52 6.50 -8.03
N GLY A 228 12.36 5.39 -8.74
CA GLY A 228 13.37 4.34 -8.88
C GLY A 228 14.68 4.76 -9.55
N GLY A 229 14.70 5.92 -10.23
CA GLY A 229 15.91 6.55 -10.76
C GLY A 229 16.68 7.40 -9.74
N ARG A 230 16.15 7.61 -8.53
CA ARG A 230 16.81 8.41 -7.48
C ARG A 230 17.44 7.46 -6.45
N THR A 231 18.76 7.49 -6.36
CA THR A 231 19.53 6.66 -5.41
C THR A 231 19.76 7.34 -4.07
N ASP A 232 19.74 8.70 -4.04
CA ASP A 232 19.85 9.50 -2.81
C ASP A 232 18.53 10.21 -2.51
N HIS A 233 17.94 9.87 -1.39
CA HIS A 233 16.68 10.46 -0.92
C HIS A 233 16.87 11.54 0.16
N SER A 234 18.10 11.99 0.43
CA SER A 234 18.41 12.97 1.48
C SER A 234 17.68 14.29 1.26
N GLU A 235 17.69 14.80 0.01
CA GLU A 235 17.00 16.04 -0.35
C GLU A 235 15.48 15.89 -0.25
N LEU A 236 14.91 14.79 -0.74
CA LEU A 236 13.49 14.50 -0.60
C LEU A 236 13.07 14.55 0.88
N MET A 237 13.79 13.83 1.74
CA MET A 237 13.50 13.78 3.17
C MET A 237 13.75 15.12 3.87
N ARG A 238 14.72 15.92 3.43
CA ARG A 238 14.93 17.28 3.93
C ARG A 238 13.70 18.15 3.64
N GLN A 239 13.14 18.05 2.43
CA GLN A 239 11.96 18.81 2.03
C GLN A 239 10.71 18.35 2.79
N VAL A 240 10.49 17.04 2.96
CA VAL A 240 9.37 16.50 3.75
C VAL A 240 9.46 16.97 5.20
N ARG A 241 10.65 16.82 5.82
CA ARG A 241 10.87 17.13 7.23
C ARG A 241 10.83 18.61 7.56
N ALA A 242 10.94 19.49 6.57
CA ALA A 242 10.70 20.91 6.77
C ALA A 242 9.28 21.21 7.28
N ALA A 243 8.29 20.45 6.87
CA ALA A 243 6.90 20.56 7.32
C ALA A 243 6.52 19.53 8.40
N PHE A 244 7.06 18.31 8.31
CA PHE A 244 6.77 17.23 9.26
C PHE A 244 8.08 16.56 9.74
N PRO A 245 8.72 17.06 10.80
CA PRO A 245 10.05 16.61 11.25
C PRO A 245 10.15 15.12 11.60
N LYS A 246 9.04 14.49 11.99
CA LYS A 246 8.96 13.07 12.34
C LYS A 246 8.83 12.13 11.13
N ALA A 247 8.85 12.66 9.89
CA ALA A 247 8.72 11.84 8.68
C ALA A 247 9.83 10.79 8.59
N VAL A 248 9.44 9.59 8.21
CA VAL A 248 10.29 8.40 8.08
C VAL A 248 10.32 7.98 6.62
N LEU A 249 11.50 7.70 6.08
CA LEU A 249 11.64 7.05 4.79
C LEU A 249 11.33 5.56 4.94
N ALA A 250 10.47 5.02 4.08
CA ALA A 250 10.20 3.59 4.07
C ALA A 250 11.48 2.78 3.77
N GLU A 251 11.75 1.79 4.59
CA GLU A 251 12.90 0.89 4.43
C GLU A 251 12.38 -0.52 4.14
N GLU A 252 12.87 -1.12 3.06
CA GLU A 252 12.48 -2.48 2.69
C GLU A 252 12.83 -3.49 3.77
N PHE A 253 11.96 -4.47 3.97
CA PHE A 253 11.99 -5.50 5.03
C PHE A 253 11.84 -4.98 6.46
N LYS A 254 11.65 -3.68 6.65
CA LYS A 254 11.39 -3.12 7.97
C LYS A 254 9.90 -3.13 8.29
N SER A 255 9.59 -3.49 9.53
CA SER A 255 8.24 -3.45 10.10
C SER A 255 8.04 -2.20 10.95
N TYR A 256 6.88 -1.61 10.82
CA TYR A 256 6.45 -0.40 11.52
C TYR A 256 5.16 -0.70 12.30
N PRO A 257 5.14 -0.57 13.63
CA PRO A 257 3.93 -0.70 14.42
C PRO A 257 3.02 0.52 14.21
N ILE A 258 1.71 0.29 14.30
CA ILE A 258 0.65 1.31 14.13
C ILE A 258 -0.14 1.45 15.42
#